data_a9eb73f5bd8ad07949234222196754bc
#
_entry.id   a9eb73f5bd8ad07949234222196754bc
#
_cell.length_a   1.000
_cell.length_b   1.000
_cell.length_c   1.000
_cell.angle_alpha   90.00
_cell.angle_beta   90.00
_cell.angle_gamma   90.00
#
_symmetry.space_group_name_H-M   'P 1'
#
loop_
_entity.id
_entity.type
_entity.pdbx_description
1 polymer ?
#
loop_
_entity_poly.entity_id
_entity_poly.type
_entity_poly.pdbx_seq_one_letter_code
_entity_poly.pdbx_strand_id
1 'polypeptide(L)'
;MQKNSNDFYSNHAERYAEVTHGFIQSVYSNVSHPGLTSDLVIMERMRELIPAGARGLDAGCGSGARDVFFYWQFGYDVVGFDAVEENIRVAKELHPEIAEKVSVADLSKPIQHPDVSFDFVMCNAVIQHISPDLVASVTLPELTRVLKPGGVLQLMFKVGDGIKTLYDKDYDAERTFQLYSADDVVSSLTGLGCEIIPQEGEKLGGLMYFTDPKPADHCLLFALKSN
;
A
#
# COMPACT_ATOMS: atom_id res chain seq x y z
N MET A 1 -3.08 -12.19 -14.77
CA MET A 1 -3.68 -11.41 -13.66
C MET A 1 -3.30 -9.94 -13.74
N GLN A 2 -2.05 -9.56 -13.66
CA GLN A 2 -1.60 -8.15 -13.67
C GLN A 2 -2.10 -7.34 -14.88
N LYS A 3 -2.03 -7.88 -16.11
CA LYS A 3 -2.55 -7.19 -17.31
C LYS A 3 -4.03 -6.85 -17.18
N ASN A 4 -4.85 -7.81 -16.77
CA ASN A 4 -6.31 -7.58 -16.60
C ASN A 4 -6.59 -6.55 -15.49
N SER A 5 -5.75 -6.50 -14.46
CA SER A 5 -5.85 -5.51 -13.39
C SER A 5 -5.49 -4.11 -13.89
N ASN A 6 -4.40 -3.97 -14.64
CA ASN A 6 -3.98 -2.69 -15.22
C ASN A 6 -5.04 -2.16 -16.20
N ASP A 7 -5.58 -3.03 -17.08
CA ASP A 7 -6.67 -2.66 -18.00
C ASP A 7 -7.92 -2.19 -17.24
N PHE A 8 -8.27 -2.87 -16.13
CA PHE A 8 -9.38 -2.45 -15.29
C PHE A 8 -9.18 -1.04 -14.72
N TYR A 9 -8.04 -0.80 -14.06
CA TYR A 9 -7.76 0.49 -13.44
C TYR A 9 -7.58 1.61 -14.48
N SER A 10 -7.03 1.32 -15.65
CA SER A 10 -6.94 2.28 -16.75
C SER A 10 -8.32 2.76 -17.20
N ASN A 11 -9.29 1.84 -17.30
CA ASN A 11 -10.65 2.17 -17.71
C ASN A 11 -11.49 2.85 -16.61
N HIS A 12 -11.05 2.80 -15.35
CA HIS A 12 -11.82 3.30 -14.20
C HIS A 12 -11.03 4.28 -13.32
N ALA A 13 -9.96 4.90 -13.83
CA ALA A 13 -9.04 5.69 -13.02
C ALA A 13 -9.74 6.85 -12.27
N GLU A 14 -10.60 7.60 -12.92
CA GLU A 14 -11.37 8.71 -12.31
C GLU A 14 -12.30 8.18 -11.21
N ARG A 15 -13.06 7.12 -11.53
CA ARG A 15 -13.95 6.50 -10.54
C ARG A 15 -13.19 5.91 -9.37
N TYR A 16 -11.99 5.35 -9.62
CA TYR A 16 -11.13 4.82 -8.57
C TYR A 16 -10.66 5.91 -7.61
N ALA A 17 -10.27 7.09 -8.13
CA ALA A 17 -9.91 8.23 -7.29
C ALA A 17 -11.06 8.68 -6.38
N GLU A 18 -12.28 8.80 -6.92
CA GLU A 18 -13.47 9.16 -6.14
C GLU A 18 -13.74 8.15 -5.01
N VAL A 19 -13.72 6.85 -5.33
CA VAL A 19 -14.01 5.78 -4.37
C VAL A 19 -12.96 5.74 -3.26
N THR A 20 -11.68 5.82 -3.61
CA THR A 20 -10.59 5.72 -2.63
C THR A 20 -10.48 6.96 -1.74
N HIS A 21 -10.86 8.12 -2.23
CA HIS A 21 -10.94 9.33 -1.39
C HIS A 21 -11.91 9.14 -0.21
N GLY A 22 -13.02 8.46 -0.44
CA GLY A 22 -14.00 8.15 0.61
C GLY A 22 -13.48 7.21 1.71
N PHE A 23 -12.43 6.43 1.44
CA PHE A 23 -11.90 5.45 2.40
C PHE A 23 -11.14 6.06 3.58
N ILE A 24 -10.69 7.31 3.51
CA ILE A 24 -9.97 7.96 4.61
C ILE A 24 -10.74 7.86 5.94
N GLN A 25 -12.08 8.00 5.88
CA GLN A 25 -12.95 7.94 7.06
C GLN A 25 -13.89 6.73 7.07
N SER A 26 -13.68 5.77 6.16
CA SER A 26 -14.50 4.56 6.11
C SER A 26 -14.35 3.73 7.37
N VAL A 27 -15.47 3.25 7.88
CA VAL A 27 -15.48 2.35 9.05
C VAL A 27 -15.24 0.93 8.57
N TYR A 28 -14.19 0.32 9.08
CA TYR A 28 -13.90 -1.09 8.87
C TYR A 28 -14.78 -1.99 9.73
N SER A 29 -15.04 -3.19 9.24
CA SER A 29 -15.73 -4.26 9.98
C SER A 29 -14.77 -5.42 10.28
N ASN A 30 -15.15 -6.29 11.21
CA ASN A 30 -14.38 -7.47 11.61
C ASN A 30 -12.92 -7.16 11.97
N VAL A 31 -12.70 -6.02 12.61
CA VAL A 31 -11.35 -5.56 12.98
C VAL A 31 -10.79 -6.40 14.10
N SER A 32 -9.54 -6.86 13.96
CA SER A 32 -8.84 -7.59 15.03
C SER A 32 -8.22 -6.66 16.07
N HIS A 33 -8.03 -5.39 15.74
CA HIS A 33 -7.47 -4.37 16.63
C HIS A 33 -8.47 -3.22 16.82
N PRO A 34 -8.90 -2.91 18.05
CA PRO A 34 -9.98 -1.93 18.31
C PRO A 34 -9.65 -0.51 17.82
N GLY A 35 -8.37 -0.14 17.77
CA GLY A 35 -7.92 1.14 17.22
C GLY A 35 -7.92 1.24 15.70
N LEU A 36 -8.08 0.12 14.99
CA LEU A 36 -8.07 0.10 13.52
C LEU A 36 -9.45 0.44 12.97
N THR A 37 -9.78 1.72 12.90
CA THR A 37 -11.13 2.18 12.53
C THR A 37 -11.24 2.72 11.11
N SER A 38 -10.14 3.21 10.52
CA SER A 38 -10.13 3.83 9.19
C SER A 38 -8.70 3.95 8.64
N ASP A 39 -8.58 4.34 7.36
CA ASP A 39 -7.29 4.65 6.75
C ASP A 39 -6.57 5.79 7.49
N LEU A 40 -7.31 6.78 8.02
CA LEU A 40 -6.71 7.91 8.72
C LEU A 40 -5.87 7.48 9.92
N VAL A 41 -6.36 6.54 10.74
CA VAL A 41 -5.58 6.06 11.90
C VAL A 41 -4.34 5.26 11.50
N ILE A 42 -4.38 4.61 10.33
CA ILE A 42 -3.20 3.95 9.76
C ILE A 42 -2.13 4.99 9.38
N MET A 43 -2.55 6.05 8.70
CA MET A 43 -1.67 7.15 8.30
C MET A 43 -1.09 7.90 9.51
N GLU A 44 -1.90 8.14 10.55
CA GLU A 44 -1.46 8.74 11.80
C GLU A 44 -0.46 7.83 12.52
N ARG A 45 -0.69 6.51 12.55
CA ARG A 45 0.25 5.57 13.13
C ARG A 45 1.60 5.57 12.42
N MET A 46 1.62 5.60 11.08
CA MET A 46 2.88 5.72 10.34
C MET A 46 3.63 7.01 10.74
N ARG A 47 2.93 8.13 10.88
CA ARG A 47 3.55 9.40 11.30
C ARG A 47 4.17 9.35 12.71
N GLU A 48 3.64 8.52 13.61
CA GLU A 48 4.26 8.28 14.92
C GLU A 48 5.54 7.44 14.83
N LEU A 49 5.66 6.59 13.81
CA LEU A 49 6.78 5.67 13.63
C LEU A 49 7.98 6.29 12.90
N ILE A 50 7.76 7.42 12.20
CA ILE A 50 8.79 8.04 11.36
C ILE A 50 9.15 9.45 11.85
N PRO A 51 10.37 9.93 11.62
CA PRO A 51 10.76 11.29 12.00
C PRO A 51 10.02 12.34 11.16
N ALA A 52 9.85 13.54 11.70
CA ALA A 52 9.28 14.67 10.97
C ALA A 52 10.14 14.98 9.72
N GLY A 53 9.49 15.24 8.59
CA GLY A 53 10.16 15.51 7.32
C GLY A 53 10.83 14.29 6.68
N ALA A 54 10.55 13.08 7.17
CA ALA A 54 11.08 11.84 6.60
C ALA A 54 10.79 11.72 5.10
N ARG A 55 11.69 11.03 4.39
CA ARG A 55 11.51 10.72 2.97
C ARG A 55 10.78 9.40 2.79
N GLY A 56 9.69 9.41 2.03
CA GLY A 56 8.82 8.26 1.83
C GLY A 56 8.60 7.88 0.39
N LEU A 57 8.22 6.61 0.21
CA LEU A 57 7.77 6.04 -1.07
C LEU A 57 6.39 5.42 -0.90
N ASP A 58 5.46 5.76 -1.79
CA ASP A 58 4.18 5.07 -1.96
C ASP A 58 4.25 4.19 -3.23
N ALA A 59 4.44 2.89 -3.04
CA ALA A 59 4.61 1.92 -4.12
C ALA A 59 3.25 1.36 -4.53
N GLY A 60 2.64 1.98 -5.54
CA GLY A 60 1.27 1.73 -6.00
C GLY A 60 0.30 2.80 -5.48
N CYS A 61 0.61 4.07 -5.73
CA CYS A 61 -0.11 5.22 -5.15
C CYS A 61 -1.55 5.40 -5.69
N GLY A 62 -1.93 4.68 -6.73
CA GLY A 62 -3.26 4.75 -7.33
C GLY A 62 -3.59 6.09 -7.98
N SER A 63 -4.82 6.21 -8.46
CA SER A 63 -5.27 7.37 -9.25
C SER A 63 -5.44 8.65 -8.45
N GLY A 64 -5.65 8.56 -7.14
CA GLY A 64 -5.72 9.74 -6.27
C GLY A 64 -4.37 10.18 -5.72
N ALA A 65 -3.36 9.32 -5.74
CA ALA A 65 -2.11 9.50 -5.00
C ALA A 65 -2.35 10.08 -3.59
N ARG A 66 -3.45 9.63 -2.97
CA ARG A 66 -4.01 10.18 -1.73
C ARG A 66 -3.00 10.20 -0.59
N ASP A 67 -2.26 9.12 -0.43
CA ASP A 67 -1.29 8.98 0.65
C ASP A 67 -0.08 9.89 0.39
N VAL A 68 0.38 10.00 -0.87
CA VAL A 68 1.43 10.96 -1.24
C VAL A 68 1.00 12.40 -0.91
N PHE A 69 -0.22 12.79 -1.29
CA PHE A 69 -0.76 14.11 -1.02
C PHE A 69 -0.92 14.36 0.49
N PHE A 70 -1.47 13.40 1.23
CA PHE A 70 -1.62 13.50 2.68
C PHE A 70 -0.28 13.76 3.38
N TYR A 71 0.73 12.92 3.13
CA TYR A 71 2.03 13.12 3.78
C TYR A 71 2.73 14.40 3.33
N TRP A 72 2.59 14.77 2.06
CA TRP A 72 3.10 16.06 1.55
C TRP A 72 2.51 17.26 2.32
N GLN A 73 1.22 17.27 2.61
CA GLN A 73 0.56 18.32 3.39
C GLN A 73 1.13 18.45 4.81
N PHE A 74 1.64 17.37 5.37
CA PHE A 74 2.31 17.36 6.68
C PHE A 74 3.82 17.60 6.62
N GLY A 75 4.35 17.98 5.46
CA GLY A 75 5.76 18.36 5.30
C GLY A 75 6.74 17.20 5.13
N TYR A 76 6.25 16.00 4.75
CA TYR A 76 7.10 14.88 4.40
C TYR A 76 7.55 14.95 2.94
N ASP A 77 8.76 14.45 2.63
CA ASP A 77 9.24 14.31 1.26
C ASP A 77 8.82 12.96 0.67
N VAL A 78 7.60 12.88 0.19
CA VAL A 78 7.02 11.63 -0.34
C VAL A 78 6.95 11.66 -1.85
N VAL A 79 7.35 10.56 -2.47
CA VAL A 79 7.14 10.27 -3.89
C VAL A 79 6.28 9.02 -4.04
N GLY A 80 5.58 8.89 -5.16
CA GLY A 80 4.76 7.72 -5.44
C GLY A 80 4.90 7.25 -6.89
N PHE A 81 4.57 6.00 -7.13
CA PHE A 81 4.40 5.49 -8.48
C PHE A 81 3.23 4.51 -8.57
N ASP A 82 2.69 4.37 -9.77
CA ASP A 82 1.68 3.37 -10.10
C ASP A 82 1.96 2.78 -11.49
N ALA A 83 1.55 1.53 -11.72
CA ALA A 83 1.78 0.86 -12.99
C ALA A 83 0.83 1.33 -14.10
N VAL A 84 -0.25 2.02 -13.74
CA VAL A 84 -1.29 2.49 -14.65
C VAL A 84 -1.10 3.97 -14.96
N GLU A 85 -0.80 4.29 -16.20
CA GLU A 85 -0.55 5.67 -16.66
C GLU A 85 -1.74 6.60 -16.38
N GLU A 86 -2.97 6.10 -16.59
CA GLU A 86 -4.19 6.86 -16.31
C GLU A 86 -4.35 7.22 -14.83
N ASN A 87 -3.91 6.34 -13.92
CA ASN A 87 -3.90 6.64 -12.49
C ASN A 87 -2.97 7.84 -12.20
N ILE A 88 -1.81 7.89 -12.79
CA ILE A 88 -0.85 8.99 -12.62
C ILE A 88 -1.36 10.29 -13.26
N ARG A 89 -2.02 10.20 -14.43
CA ARG A 89 -2.66 11.35 -15.06
C ARG A 89 -3.70 11.97 -14.11
N VAL A 90 -4.63 11.15 -13.60
CA VAL A 90 -5.67 11.59 -12.67
C VAL A 90 -5.08 12.15 -11.38
N ALA A 91 -4.06 11.50 -10.80
CA ALA A 91 -3.38 11.99 -9.61
C ALA A 91 -2.80 13.40 -9.78
N LYS A 92 -2.15 13.67 -10.94
CA LYS A 92 -1.59 14.98 -11.27
C LYS A 92 -2.64 16.07 -11.51
N GLU A 93 -3.79 15.69 -12.04
CA GLU A 93 -4.92 16.60 -12.24
C GLU A 93 -5.60 16.95 -10.93
N LEU A 94 -5.79 15.99 -10.04
CA LEU A 94 -6.40 16.19 -8.73
C LEU A 94 -5.49 16.96 -7.76
N HIS A 95 -4.20 16.70 -7.83
CA HIS A 95 -3.20 17.25 -6.90
C HIS A 95 -1.99 17.81 -7.66
N PRO A 96 -2.14 18.99 -8.32
CA PRO A 96 -1.06 19.63 -9.07
C PRO A 96 0.20 19.90 -8.22
N GLU A 97 0.05 20.05 -6.90
CA GLU A 97 1.13 20.30 -5.94
C GLU A 97 2.12 19.15 -5.85
N ILE A 98 1.67 17.92 -6.12
CA ILE A 98 2.50 16.71 -6.11
C ILE A 98 2.74 16.14 -7.52
N ALA A 99 2.43 16.87 -8.58
CA ALA A 99 2.53 16.38 -9.95
C ALA A 99 3.94 15.87 -10.33
N GLU A 100 4.99 16.50 -9.80
CA GLU A 100 6.39 16.08 -9.99
C GLU A 100 6.84 14.97 -9.03
N LYS A 101 5.98 14.60 -8.07
CA LYS A 101 6.27 13.57 -7.07
C LYS A 101 5.67 12.21 -7.43
N VAL A 102 4.85 12.13 -8.47
CA VAL A 102 4.20 10.89 -8.91
C VAL A 102 4.61 10.52 -10.33
N SER A 103 4.85 9.23 -10.56
CA SER A 103 5.39 8.71 -11.82
C SER A 103 4.82 7.34 -12.18
N VAL A 104 4.96 6.93 -13.44
CA VAL A 104 4.59 5.58 -13.89
C VAL A 104 5.75 4.63 -13.64
N ALA A 105 5.51 3.58 -12.84
CA ALA A 105 6.45 2.48 -12.64
C ALA A 105 5.72 1.21 -12.18
N ASP A 106 6.29 0.05 -12.48
CA ASP A 106 5.68 -1.27 -12.23
C ASP A 106 6.44 -1.99 -11.12
N LEU A 107 5.76 -2.25 -9.99
CA LEU A 107 6.32 -2.91 -8.80
C LEU A 107 6.68 -4.40 -9.03
N SER A 108 6.29 -4.98 -10.15
CA SER A 108 6.79 -6.29 -10.58
C SER A 108 8.20 -6.24 -11.20
N LYS A 109 8.82 -5.06 -11.23
CA LYS A 109 10.16 -4.78 -11.74
C LYS A 109 11.00 -4.06 -10.69
N PRO A 110 12.35 -3.99 -10.87
CA PRO A 110 13.20 -3.23 -9.97
C PRO A 110 12.78 -1.76 -9.85
N ILE A 111 12.68 -1.28 -8.61
CA ILE A 111 12.34 0.12 -8.30
C ILE A 111 13.51 1.03 -8.73
N GLN A 112 13.21 2.08 -9.50
CA GLN A 112 14.20 3.01 -10.05
C GLN A 112 14.68 4.05 -9.04
N HIS A 113 15.01 3.57 -7.83
CA HIS A 113 15.63 4.34 -6.76
C HIS A 113 16.85 3.59 -6.22
N PRO A 114 17.88 4.29 -5.75
CA PRO A 114 19.03 3.66 -5.09
C PRO A 114 18.63 2.87 -3.84
N ASP A 115 19.49 1.97 -3.41
CA ASP A 115 19.36 1.31 -2.12
C ASP A 115 19.30 2.33 -0.98
N VAL A 116 18.64 1.97 0.12
CA VAL A 116 18.59 2.78 1.36
C VAL A 116 18.22 4.25 1.15
N SER A 117 17.23 4.51 0.27
CA SER A 117 16.80 5.85 -0.13
C SER A 117 15.69 6.44 0.74
N PHE A 118 14.86 5.60 1.36
CA PHE A 118 13.63 6.02 2.02
C PHE A 118 13.62 5.69 3.52
N ASP A 119 13.11 6.60 4.33
CA ASP A 119 12.88 6.39 5.76
C ASP A 119 11.63 5.55 5.99
N PHE A 120 10.67 5.60 5.07
CA PHE A 120 9.49 4.75 5.07
C PHE A 120 9.03 4.39 3.66
N VAL A 121 8.37 3.24 3.54
CA VAL A 121 7.78 2.73 2.31
C VAL A 121 6.37 2.26 2.61
N MET A 122 5.42 2.63 1.78
CA MET A 122 4.04 2.17 1.82
C MET A 122 3.75 1.33 0.58
N CYS A 123 3.04 0.21 0.77
CA CYS A 123 2.52 -0.62 -0.31
C CYS A 123 1.12 -1.12 0.11
N ASN A 124 0.11 -0.32 -0.22
CA ASN A 124 -1.24 -0.50 0.27
C ASN A 124 -2.16 -1.07 -0.81
N ALA A 125 -2.65 -2.29 -0.63
CA ALA A 125 -3.57 -2.97 -1.55
C ALA A 125 -3.02 -3.14 -2.99
N VAL A 126 -1.72 -3.40 -3.13
CA VAL A 126 -1.03 -3.53 -4.43
C VAL A 126 -0.64 -4.96 -4.76
N ILE A 127 -0.02 -5.68 -3.82
CA ILE A 127 0.55 -7.02 -4.11
C ILE A 127 -0.50 -8.01 -4.59
N GLN A 128 -1.76 -7.85 -4.22
CA GLN A 128 -2.88 -8.67 -4.70
C GLN A 128 -3.13 -8.61 -6.22
N HIS A 129 -2.42 -7.76 -6.93
CA HIS A 129 -2.44 -7.65 -8.40
C HIS A 129 -1.21 -8.27 -9.06
N ILE A 130 -0.24 -8.72 -8.28
CA ILE A 130 1.03 -9.32 -8.71
C ILE A 130 0.98 -10.82 -8.42
N SER A 131 1.72 -11.63 -9.15
CA SER A 131 1.79 -13.07 -8.86
C SER A 131 2.65 -13.36 -7.64
N PRO A 132 2.38 -14.45 -6.87
CA PRO A 132 3.15 -14.80 -5.68
C PRO A 132 4.66 -14.91 -5.95
N ASP A 133 5.05 -15.50 -7.07
CA ASP A 133 6.46 -15.66 -7.44
C ASP A 133 7.16 -14.31 -7.59
N LEU A 134 6.50 -13.32 -8.23
CA LEU A 134 7.05 -11.98 -8.39
C LEU A 134 7.02 -11.19 -7.07
N VAL A 135 6.00 -11.39 -6.23
CA VAL A 135 5.98 -10.75 -4.91
C VAL A 135 7.15 -11.23 -4.07
N ALA A 136 7.43 -12.53 -4.05
CA ALA A 136 8.52 -13.09 -3.27
C ALA A 136 9.91 -12.77 -3.86
N SER A 137 10.06 -12.80 -5.20
CA SER A 137 11.38 -12.68 -5.84
C SER A 137 11.77 -11.25 -6.25
N VAL A 138 10.80 -10.34 -6.37
CA VAL A 138 11.04 -8.96 -6.82
C VAL A 138 10.43 -7.95 -5.86
N THR A 139 9.10 -8.01 -5.65
CA THR A 139 8.36 -6.92 -4.98
C THR A 139 8.85 -6.70 -3.54
N LEU A 140 8.79 -7.72 -2.68
CA LEU A 140 9.23 -7.57 -1.27
C LEU A 140 10.74 -7.29 -1.16
N PRO A 141 11.64 -7.96 -1.92
CA PRO A 141 13.06 -7.58 -1.97
C PRO A 141 13.29 -6.12 -2.37
N GLU A 142 12.61 -5.59 -3.36
CA GLU A 142 12.78 -4.21 -3.83
C GLU A 142 12.25 -3.18 -2.82
N LEU A 143 11.07 -3.42 -2.21
CA LEU A 143 10.53 -2.56 -1.14
C LEU A 143 11.53 -2.48 0.03
N THR A 144 12.13 -3.62 0.41
CA THR A 144 13.11 -3.65 1.50
C THR A 144 14.47 -3.10 1.08
N ARG A 145 14.90 -3.28 -0.18
CA ARG A 145 16.17 -2.73 -0.69
C ARG A 145 16.22 -1.21 -0.59
N VAL A 146 15.15 -0.54 -1.05
CA VAL A 146 15.08 0.93 -1.07
C VAL A 146 14.85 1.53 0.32
N LEU A 147 14.37 0.75 1.29
CA LEU A 147 14.17 1.16 2.67
C LEU A 147 15.51 1.26 3.41
N LYS A 148 15.72 2.32 4.17
CA LYS A 148 16.90 2.49 5.04
C LYS A 148 16.89 1.50 6.21
N PRO A 149 18.04 1.12 6.75
CA PRO A 149 18.10 0.50 8.08
C PRO A 149 17.37 1.37 9.11
N GLY A 150 16.56 0.76 9.98
CA GLY A 150 15.67 1.48 10.89
C GLY A 150 14.46 2.14 10.23
N GLY A 151 14.28 1.99 8.93
CA GLY A 151 13.09 2.49 8.22
C GLY A 151 11.88 1.59 8.37
N VAL A 152 10.69 2.13 8.12
CA VAL A 152 9.41 1.46 8.33
C VAL A 152 8.75 1.11 7.00
N LEU A 153 8.37 -0.16 6.81
CA LEU A 153 7.50 -0.64 5.75
C LEU A 153 6.06 -0.75 6.29
N GLN A 154 5.11 -0.10 5.62
CA GLN A 154 3.68 -0.36 5.78
C GLN A 154 3.22 -1.24 4.62
N LEU A 155 2.64 -2.38 4.93
CA LEU A 155 2.12 -3.29 3.92
C LEU A 155 0.67 -3.65 4.25
N MET A 156 -0.23 -3.47 3.27
CA MET A 156 -1.62 -3.88 3.34
C MET A 156 -1.98 -4.72 2.12
N PHE A 157 -2.61 -5.88 2.34
CA PHE A 157 -2.94 -6.81 1.28
C PHE A 157 -4.17 -7.65 1.59
N LYS A 158 -4.79 -8.23 0.56
CA LYS A 158 -5.92 -9.16 0.71
C LYS A 158 -5.41 -10.50 1.22
N VAL A 159 -5.97 -10.92 2.37
CA VAL A 159 -5.55 -12.14 3.08
C VAL A 159 -6.37 -13.34 2.65
N GLY A 160 -5.72 -14.50 2.58
CA GLY A 160 -6.33 -15.79 2.24
C GLY A 160 -5.43 -16.64 1.37
N ASP A 161 -6.05 -17.54 0.59
CA ASP A 161 -5.35 -18.44 -0.31
C ASP A 161 -5.96 -18.42 -1.72
N GLY A 162 -5.11 -18.59 -2.74
CA GLY A 162 -5.50 -18.67 -4.13
C GLY A 162 -6.00 -17.36 -4.74
N ILE A 163 -6.96 -17.49 -5.66
CA ILE A 163 -7.52 -16.36 -6.43
C ILE A 163 -8.99 -16.19 -6.07
N LYS A 164 -9.38 -14.94 -5.81
CA LYS A 164 -10.77 -14.55 -5.54
C LYS A 164 -11.27 -13.57 -6.59
N THR A 165 -12.40 -13.88 -7.22
CA THR A 165 -13.15 -12.93 -8.05
C THR A 165 -14.39 -12.48 -7.28
N LEU A 166 -14.64 -11.19 -7.30
CA LEU A 166 -15.84 -10.58 -6.71
C LEU A 166 -16.40 -9.50 -7.63
N TYR A 167 -17.73 -9.35 -7.58
CA TYR A 167 -18.40 -8.26 -8.24
C TYR A 167 -18.30 -6.99 -7.39
N ASP A 168 -17.78 -5.94 -7.98
CA ASP A 168 -17.59 -4.65 -7.33
C ASP A 168 -18.63 -3.64 -7.82
N LYS A 169 -19.60 -3.33 -6.95
CA LYS A 169 -20.73 -2.45 -7.27
C LYS A 169 -20.31 -1.02 -7.62
N ASP A 170 -19.17 -0.56 -7.11
CA ASP A 170 -18.69 0.79 -7.38
C ASP A 170 -18.27 0.99 -8.83
N TYR A 171 -17.94 -0.12 -9.51
CA TYR A 171 -17.47 -0.12 -10.90
C TYR A 171 -18.42 -0.87 -11.84
N ASP A 172 -19.48 -1.50 -11.32
CA ASP A 172 -20.35 -2.41 -12.07
C ASP A 172 -19.57 -3.49 -12.85
N ALA A 173 -18.55 -4.07 -12.20
CA ALA A 173 -17.61 -4.99 -12.84
C ALA A 173 -17.07 -6.06 -11.88
N GLU A 174 -16.62 -7.17 -12.44
CA GLU A 174 -15.86 -8.17 -11.69
C GLU A 174 -14.41 -7.77 -11.54
N ARG A 175 -13.86 -8.01 -10.34
CA ARG A 175 -12.44 -7.81 -10.02
C ARG A 175 -11.86 -9.09 -9.47
N THR A 176 -10.66 -9.42 -9.93
CA THR A 176 -9.94 -10.63 -9.53
C THR A 176 -8.68 -10.26 -8.76
N PHE A 177 -8.48 -10.91 -7.63
CA PHE A 177 -7.36 -10.67 -6.73
C PHE A 177 -6.64 -11.96 -6.39
N GLN A 178 -5.32 -11.90 -6.30
CA GLN A 178 -4.53 -12.90 -5.60
C GLN A 178 -4.66 -12.66 -4.10
N LEU A 179 -4.96 -13.69 -3.34
CA LEU A 179 -4.93 -13.66 -1.88
C LEU A 179 -3.58 -14.17 -1.38
N TYR A 180 -3.13 -13.67 -0.23
CA TYR A 180 -1.84 -13.99 0.36
C TYR A 180 -2.00 -14.51 1.79
N SER A 181 -1.26 -15.58 2.13
CA SER A 181 -1.08 -16.01 3.51
C SER A 181 -0.26 -14.93 4.25
N ALA A 182 -0.78 -14.47 5.38
CA ALA A 182 -0.07 -13.51 6.21
C ALA A 182 1.25 -14.10 6.74
N ASP A 183 1.26 -15.39 7.10
CA ASP A 183 2.46 -16.09 7.59
C ASP A 183 3.56 -16.15 6.52
N ASP A 184 3.21 -16.41 5.25
CA ASP A 184 4.17 -16.46 4.15
C ASP A 184 4.77 -15.07 3.86
N VAL A 185 3.95 -14.02 3.92
CA VAL A 185 4.41 -12.63 3.77
C VAL A 185 5.35 -12.25 4.91
N VAL A 186 4.98 -12.55 6.15
CA VAL A 186 5.83 -12.31 7.34
C VAL A 186 7.14 -13.07 7.26
N SER A 187 7.09 -14.36 6.89
CA SER A 187 8.29 -15.18 6.71
C SER A 187 9.24 -14.58 5.67
N SER A 188 8.70 -14.11 4.55
CA SER A 188 9.47 -13.46 3.50
C SER A 188 10.11 -12.16 3.98
N LEU A 189 9.36 -11.29 4.69
CA LEU A 189 9.87 -10.04 5.26
C LEU A 189 10.95 -10.30 6.31
N THR A 190 10.76 -11.31 7.17
CA THR A 190 11.77 -11.72 8.17
C THR A 190 13.05 -12.20 7.49
N GLY A 191 12.93 -13.00 6.42
CA GLY A 191 14.07 -13.44 5.61
C GLY A 191 14.83 -12.29 4.93
N LEU A 192 14.17 -11.14 4.72
CA LEU A 192 14.74 -9.90 4.18
C LEU A 192 15.24 -8.94 5.27
N GLY A 193 15.27 -9.36 6.54
CA GLY A 193 15.77 -8.57 7.66
C GLY A 193 14.77 -7.53 8.18
N CYS A 194 13.47 -7.78 8.02
CA CYS A 194 12.43 -6.93 8.61
C CYS A 194 11.77 -7.62 9.81
N GLU A 195 11.47 -6.87 10.85
CA GLU A 195 10.77 -7.31 12.04
C GLU A 195 9.40 -6.62 12.12
N ILE A 196 8.34 -7.39 12.39
CA ILE A 196 7.00 -6.81 12.56
C ILE A 196 6.99 -5.95 13.82
N ILE A 197 6.58 -4.69 13.69
CA ILE A 197 6.43 -3.78 14.82
C ILE A 197 5.30 -4.31 15.72
N PRO A 198 5.57 -4.66 16.97
CA PRO A 198 4.56 -5.28 17.83
C PRO A 198 3.46 -4.28 18.21
N GLN A 199 2.31 -4.81 18.63
CA GLN A 199 1.30 -4.00 19.29
C GLN A 199 1.80 -3.55 20.67
N GLU A 200 1.70 -2.26 20.95
CA GLU A 200 2.06 -1.66 22.23
C GLU A 200 0.87 -0.89 22.81
N GLY A 201 0.20 -1.46 23.79
CA GLY A 201 -1.00 -0.88 24.37
C GLY A 201 -2.12 -0.76 23.33
N GLU A 202 -2.64 0.46 23.14
CA GLU A 202 -3.69 0.76 22.16
C GLU A 202 -3.14 1.14 20.76
N LYS A 203 -1.81 1.21 20.60
CA LYS A 203 -1.20 1.58 19.32
C LYS A 203 -1.30 0.46 18.31
N LEU A 204 -1.55 0.82 17.05
CA LEU A 204 -1.57 -0.13 15.94
C LEU A 204 -0.21 -0.84 15.81
N GLY A 205 -0.24 -2.18 15.69
CA GLY A 205 0.92 -3.03 15.55
C GLY A 205 0.55 -4.50 15.50
N GLY A 206 1.52 -5.36 15.26
CA GLY A 206 1.29 -6.77 14.97
C GLY A 206 0.66 -7.00 13.61
N LEU A 207 0.01 -8.14 13.44
CA LEU A 207 -0.81 -8.43 12.27
C LEU A 207 -2.24 -8.00 12.55
N MET A 208 -2.71 -7.01 11.82
CA MET A 208 -4.04 -6.46 11.99
C MET A 208 -4.93 -6.86 10.83
N TYR A 209 -6.09 -7.42 11.15
CA TYR A 209 -7.06 -7.88 10.14
C TYR A 209 -8.31 -7.03 10.18
N PHE A 210 -8.89 -6.79 9.02
CA PHE A 210 -10.16 -6.08 8.87
C PHE A 210 -10.84 -6.44 7.54
N THR A 211 -12.15 -6.20 7.50
CA THR A 211 -12.93 -6.28 6.26
C THR A 211 -13.25 -4.85 5.83
N ASP A 212 -12.87 -4.49 4.60
CA ASP A 212 -13.21 -3.21 4.00
C ASP A 212 -14.72 -3.14 3.67
N PRO A 213 -15.29 -1.97 3.29
CA PRO A 213 -16.68 -1.84 2.86
C PRO A 213 -17.05 -2.74 1.66
N LYS A 214 -16.07 -3.20 0.92
CA LYS A 214 -16.17 -4.29 -0.06
C LYS A 214 -15.82 -5.58 0.66
N PRO A 215 -16.60 -6.66 0.54
CA PRO A 215 -16.44 -7.87 1.35
C PRO A 215 -15.13 -8.61 1.05
N ALA A 216 -14.03 -7.99 1.38
CA ALA A 216 -12.68 -8.52 1.22
C ALA A 216 -11.87 -8.28 2.48
N ASP A 217 -11.32 -9.37 3.00
CA ASP A 217 -10.50 -9.35 4.20
C ASP A 217 -9.07 -8.91 3.87
N HIS A 218 -8.54 -8.02 4.67
CA HIS A 218 -7.20 -7.48 4.55
C HIS A 218 -6.35 -7.82 5.78
N CYS A 219 -5.06 -7.95 5.56
CA CYS A 219 -4.04 -7.87 6.58
C CYS A 219 -3.26 -6.56 6.40
N LEU A 220 -3.06 -5.85 7.50
CA LEU A 220 -2.18 -4.69 7.60
C LEU A 220 -1.07 -4.99 8.59
N LEU A 221 0.14 -4.60 8.25
CA LEU A 221 1.30 -4.67 9.15
C LEU A 221 2.22 -3.46 8.97
N PHE A 222 2.98 -3.17 10.02
CA PHE A 222 4.16 -2.32 9.97
C PHE A 222 5.38 -3.17 10.27
N ALA A 223 6.44 -3.04 9.50
CA ALA A 223 7.68 -3.76 9.69
C ALA A 223 8.87 -2.79 9.75
N LEU A 224 9.77 -3.02 10.69
CA LEU A 224 11.02 -2.27 10.84
C LEU A 224 12.13 -3.02 10.14
N LYS A 225 12.87 -2.38 9.25
CA LYS A 225 14.08 -2.96 8.66
C LYS A 225 15.21 -2.92 9.69
N SER A 226 15.79 -4.09 9.98
CA SER A 226 16.94 -4.22 10.89
C SER A 226 18.14 -3.41 10.40
N ASN A 227 19.02 -3.02 11.34
CA ASN A 227 20.24 -2.29 11.05
C ASN A 227 21.30 -3.14 10.35
#